data_50cb7f86594ba11730515c0a13e7dd64
#
_entry.id   50cb7f86594ba11730515c0a13e7dd64
#
_cell.length_a   1.000
_cell.length_b   1.000
_cell.length_c   1.000
_cell.angle_alpha   90.00
_cell.angle_beta   90.00
_cell.angle_gamma   90.00
#
_symmetry.space_group_name_H-M   'P 1'
#
loop_
_entity.id
_entity.type
_entity.pdbx_description
1 polymer ?
#
loop_
_entity_poly.entity_id
_entity_poly.type
_entity_poly.pdbx_seq_one_letter_code
_entity_poly.pdbx_strand_id
1 'polypeptide(L)'
;MTRIPEIKFYTSPVYEGKWWDFRLTKPPKINEEQFLQSVNKIRARKQLFQEYLRDITRILGIEWSRKEIEVWMVSLSIGVFSRPLTLSLCWERGKVRDIDHLIDDLTHELIHNALIEHPRYSEALKLLEKDYAPEPFRTYVHILVHAVHVLIYKTKRGEHRMEWDIQKAQSNQPYARAWEIVQKEGPEKILEKYLGSKN
;
A
#
# COMPACT_ATOMS: atom_id res chain seq x y z
N MET A 1 -24.83 0.22 -7.21
CA MET A 1 -23.38 0.13 -7.58
C MET A 1 -22.59 0.86 -6.52
N THR A 2 -21.65 0.19 -5.87
CA THR A 2 -20.75 0.82 -4.89
C THR A 2 -19.92 1.89 -5.57
N ARG A 3 -19.94 3.11 -5.01
CA ARG A 3 -19.18 4.24 -5.53
C ARG A 3 -17.70 4.01 -5.22
N ILE A 4 -16.85 4.02 -6.26
CA ILE A 4 -15.39 3.93 -6.13
C ILE A 4 -14.81 5.34 -6.12
N PRO A 5 -13.95 5.72 -5.15
CA PRO A 5 -13.31 7.02 -5.13
C PRO A 5 -12.43 7.25 -6.36
N GLU A 6 -12.37 8.50 -6.81
CA GLU A 6 -11.42 8.90 -7.84
C GLU A 6 -10.02 9.05 -7.24
N ILE A 7 -8.99 8.48 -7.88
CA ILE A 7 -7.60 8.70 -7.48
C ILE A 7 -7.09 9.97 -8.13
N LYS A 8 -6.55 10.89 -7.31
CA LYS A 8 -5.94 12.15 -7.76
C LYS A 8 -4.49 12.23 -7.34
N PHE A 9 -3.62 12.62 -8.27
CA PHE A 9 -2.18 12.68 -8.08
C PHE A 9 -1.71 14.12 -7.94
N TYR A 10 -1.05 14.41 -6.82
CA TYR A 10 -0.54 15.73 -6.46
C TYR A 10 0.97 15.71 -6.28
N THR A 11 1.59 16.85 -6.54
CA THR A 11 2.96 17.20 -6.15
C THR A 11 2.91 18.55 -5.44
N SER A 12 3.67 18.72 -4.37
CA SER A 12 3.73 19.97 -3.63
C SER A 12 5.12 20.20 -3.06
N PRO A 13 5.82 21.26 -3.49
CA PRO A 13 7.10 21.62 -2.91
C PRO A 13 7.01 21.89 -1.40
N VAL A 14 5.90 22.47 -0.93
CA VAL A 14 5.69 22.73 0.49
C VAL A 14 5.53 21.42 1.28
N TYR A 15 4.78 20.48 0.76
CA TYR A 15 4.60 19.17 1.40
C TYR A 15 5.91 18.38 1.40
N GLU A 16 6.66 18.42 0.31
CA GLU A 16 7.97 17.81 0.20
C GLU A 16 8.98 18.46 1.17
N GLY A 17 8.99 19.78 1.29
CA GLY A 17 9.84 20.50 2.23
C GLY A 17 9.62 20.09 3.69
N LYS A 18 8.38 19.81 4.09
CA LYS A 18 8.06 19.31 5.43
C LYS A 18 8.69 17.95 5.73
N TRP A 19 8.84 17.08 4.75
CA TRP A 19 9.54 15.81 4.92
C TRP A 19 11.04 15.99 5.18
N TRP A 20 11.65 17.03 4.60
CA TRP A 20 13.05 17.35 4.82
C TRP A 20 13.31 17.95 6.20
N ASP A 21 12.37 18.73 6.73
CA ASP A 21 12.48 19.33 8.08
C ASP A 21 12.56 18.24 9.19
N PHE A 22 11.99 17.05 8.95
CA PHE A 22 12.09 15.90 9.85
C PHE A 22 13.42 15.14 9.76
N ARG A 23 14.19 15.35 8.70
CA ARG A 23 15.50 14.71 8.53
C ARG A 23 16.60 15.71 8.84
N LEU A 24 17.44 15.39 9.81
CA LEU A 24 18.63 16.17 10.17
C LEU A 24 19.76 16.10 9.10
N THR A 25 19.50 15.46 7.96
CA THR A 25 20.47 15.27 6.88
C THR A 25 20.03 16.00 5.62
N LYS A 26 20.99 16.57 4.87
CA LYS A 26 20.72 17.21 3.58
C LYS A 26 20.05 16.22 2.61
N PRO A 27 19.00 16.68 1.89
CA PRO A 27 18.39 15.86 0.85
C PRO A 27 19.44 15.45 -0.20
N PRO A 28 19.39 14.22 -0.73
CA PRO A 28 20.23 13.84 -1.85
C PRO A 28 19.90 14.73 -3.05
N LYS A 29 20.87 14.99 -3.91
CA LYS A 29 20.61 15.65 -5.18
C LYS A 29 19.74 14.72 -6.02
N ILE A 30 18.54 15.17 -6.31
CA ILE A 30 17.58 14.46 -7.18
C ILE A 30 17.63 15.12 -8.55
N ASN A 31 17.66 14.30 -9.59
CA ASN A 31 17.51 14.80 -10.94
C ASN A 31 16.05 15.18 -11.17
N GLU A 32 15.78 16.47 -11.26
CA GLU A 32 14.43 17.03 -11.39
C GLU A 32 13.71 16.51 -12.65
N GLU A 33 14.42 16.38 -13.77
CA GLU A 33 13.85 15.83 -15.00
C GLU A 33 13.40 14.38 -14.80
N GLN A 34 14.22 13.53 -14.18
CA GLN A 34 13.87 12.14 -13.89
C GLN A 34 12.71 12.05 -12.89
N PHE A 35 12.65 12.93 -11.89
CA PHE A 35 11.52 13.02 -10.98
C PHE A 35 10.23 13.34 -11.74
N LEU A 36 10.21 14.38 -12.57
CA LEU A 36 9.04 14.77 -13.37
C LEU A 36 8.62 13.67 -14.36
N GLN A 37 9.57 12.98 -14.99
CA GLN A 37 9.28 11.82 -15.82
C GLN A 37 8.58 10.71 -15.02
N SER A 38 8.98 10.45 -13.77
CA SER A 38 8.35 9.45 -12.91
C SER A 38 6.96 9.87 -12.48
N VAL A 39 6.76 11.14 -12.13
CA VAL A 39 5.42 11.72 -11.89
C VAL A 39 4.50 11.46 -13.08
N ASN A 40 4.96 11.75 -14.29
CA ASN A 40 4.16 11.56 -15.51
C ASN A 40 3.88 10.07 -15.78
N LYS A 41 4.85 9.19 -15.55
CA LYS A 41 4.66 7.73 -15.67
C LYS A 41 3.59 7.20 -14.70
N ILE A 42 3.54 7.69 -13.47
CA ILE A 42 2.51 7.31 -12.49
C ILE A 42 1.15 7.87 -12.91
N ARG A 43 1.07 9.16 -13.26
CA ARG A 43 -0.17 9.79 -13.74
C ARG A 43 -0.79 9.06 -14.94
N ALA A 44 0.06 8.65 -15.88
CA ALA A 44 -0.38 7.89 -17.07
C ALA A 44 -0.99 6.51 -16.70
N ARG A 45 -0.75 5.99 -15.49
CA ARG A 45 -1.30 4.73 -14.99
C ARG A 45 -2.54 4.89 -14.09
N LYS A 46 -3.12 6.09 -14.05
CA LYS A 46 -4.31 6.38 -13.24
C LYS A 46 -5.40 5.31 -13.43
N GLN A 47 -5.67 4.91 -14.67
CA GLN A 47 -6.68 3.91 -14.98
C GLN A 47 -6.35 2.54 -14.35
N LEU A 48 -5.10 2.12 -14.39
CA LEU A 48 -4.64 0.87 -13.76
C LEU A 48 -4.90 0.89 -12.24
N PHE A 49 -4.55 1.99 -11.56
CA PHE A 49 -4.80 2.12 -10.13
C PHE A 49 -6.29 2.20 -9.80
N GLN A 50 -7.09 2.80 -10.69
CA GLN A 50 -8.53 2.82 -10.54
C GLN A 50 -9.14 1.41 -10.67
N GLU A 51 -8.56 0.55 -11.49
CA GLU A 51 -8.93 -0.87 -11.61
C GLU A 51 -8.53 -1.65 -10.36
N TYR A 52 -7.31 -1.46 -9.85
CA TYR A 52 -6.89 -2.08 -8.59
C TYR A 52 -7.80 -1.67 -7.43
N LEU A 53 -8.16 -0.40 -7.35
CA LEU A 53 -9.07 0.08 -6.32
C LEU A 53 -10.44 -0.57 -6.40
N ARG A 54 -10.97 -0.80 -7.61
CA ARG A 54 -12.21 -1.56 -7.82
C ARG A 54 -12.08 -3.01 -7.33
N ASP A 55 -10.96 -3.67 -7.66
CA ASP A 55 -10.74 -5.05 -7.24
C ASP A 55 -10.56 -5.15 -5.72
N ILE A 56 -9.80 -4.24 -5.10
CA ILE A 56 -9.66 -4.14 -3.64
C ILE A 56 -11.03 -3.94 -2.98
N THR A 57 -11.84 -3.00 -3.50
CA THR A 57 -13.19 -2.74 -3.01
C THR A 57 -14.08 -3.99 -3.08
N ARG A 58 -14.01 -4.72 -4.20
CA ARG A 58 -14.75 -5.97 -4.39
C ARG A 58 -14.24 -7.10 -3.48
N ILE A 59 -12.92 -7.22 -3.29
CA ILE A 59 -12.32 -8.21 -2.40
C ILE A 59 -12.78 -7.98 -0.96
N LEU A 60 -12.80 -6.74 -0.51
CA LEU A 60 -13.15 -6.38 0.86
C LEU A 60 -14.67 -6.20 1.07
N GLY A 61 -15.47 -6.07 0.02
CA GLY A 61 -16.92 -5.83 0.13
C GLY A 61 -17.28 -4.49 0.81
N ILE A 62 -16.43 -3.46 0.66
CA ILE A 62 -16.59 -2.18 1.36
C ILE A 62 -17.38 -1.15 0.55
N GLU A 63 -17.95 -0.19 1.28
CA GLU A 63 -18.44 1.07 0.76
C GLU A 63 -17.52 2.21 1.21
N TRP A 64 -17.14 3.07 0.27
CA TRP A 64 -16.23 4.18 0.55
C TRP A 64 -16.97 5.37 1.14
N SER A 65 -16.48 5.89 2.25
CA SER A 65 -17.00 7.14 2.86
C SER A 65 -16.57 8.39 2.08
N ARG A 66 -15.47 8.30 1.31
CA ARG A 66 -14.85 9.40 0.57
C ARG A 66 -15.12 9.32 -0.93
N LYS A 67 -15.04 10.47 -1.60
CA LYS A 67 -15.22 10.60 -3.06
C LYS A 67 -13.90 10.52 -3.83
N GLU A 68 -12.80 10.81 -3.14
CA GLU A 68 -11.46 10.94 -3.73
C GLU A 68 -10.41 10.36 -2.80
N ILE A 69 -9.34 9.83 -3.41
CA ILE A 69 -8.10 9.45 -2.73
C ILE A 69 -6.99 10.31 -3.31
N GLU A 70 -6.43 11.17 -2.47
CA GLU A 70 -5.29 12.02 -2.83
C GLU A 70 -3.99 11.23 -2.67
N VAL A 71 -3.20 11.17 -3.74
CA VAL A 71 -1.85 10.57 -3.75
C VAL A 71 -0.82 11.67 -3.88
N TRP A 72 -0.09 11.93 -2.81
CA TRP A 72 0.99 12.91 -2.77
C TRP A 72 2.30 12.27 -3.22
N MET A 73 2.79 12.69 -4.39
CA MET A 73 4.06 12.22 -4.92
C MET A 73 5.17 13.17 -4.49
N VAL A 74 6.17 12.61 -3.82
CA VAL A 74 7.35 13.35 -3.35
C VAL A 74 8.62 12.71 -3.91
N SER A 75 9.68 13.50 -4.00
CA SER A 75 10.95 12.99 -4.49
C SER A 75 11.50 11.93 -3.55
N LEU A 76 11.47 12.20 -2.24
CA LEU A 76 11.89 11.25 -1.21
C LEU A 76 11.13 11.53 0.09
N SER A 77 10.66 10.45 0.72
CA SER A 77 10.12 10.46 2.08
C SER A 77 10.81 9.39 2.94
N ILE A 78 10.56 9.40 4.24
CA ILE A 78 11.04 8.35 5.16
C ILE A 78 10.37 6.99 4.91
N GLY A 79 9.39 6.93 4.03
CA GLY A 79 8.64 5.74 3.65
C GLY A 79 7.51 6.08 2.70
N VAL A 80 6.68 5.09 2.41
CA VAL A 80 5.38 5.25 1.76
C VAL A 80 4.33 5.20 2.87
N PHE A 81 3.28 6.01 2.77
CA PHE A 81 2.28 6.16 3.83
C PHE A 81 0.88 6.14 3.24
N SER A 82 -0.03 5.50 3.97
CA SER A 82 -1.45 5.47 3.59
C SER A 82 -2.23 6.73 3.98
N ARG A 83 -1.80 7.47 5.05
CA ARG A 83 -2.52 8.67 5.52
C ARG A 83 -1.57 9.75 6.05
N PRO A 84 -1.41 10.87 5.34
CA PRO A 84 -1.84 11.10 3.95
C PRO A 84 -1.12 10.14 3.01
N LEU A 85 -1.81 9.65 1.96
CA LEU A 85 -1.19 8.70 1.04
C LEU A 85 -0.04 9.38 0.30
N THR A 86 1.17 8.97 0.62
CA THR A 86 2.42 9.58 0.14
C THR A 86 3.25 8.54 -0.56
N LEU A 87 3.60 8.81 -1.81
CA LEU A 87 4.43 7.93 -2.65
C LEU A 87 5.81 8.56 -2.87
N SER A 88 6.85 7.92 -2.34
CA SER A 88 8.24 8.31 -2.58
C SER A 88 8.71 7.80 -3.94
N LEU A 89 9.09 8.70 -4.84
CA LEU A 89 9.52 8.35 -6.21
C LEU A 89 11.02 8.00 -6.31
N CYS A 90 11.81 8.31 -5.29
CA CYS A 90 13.24 8.03 -5.27
C CYS A 90 13.64 7.18 -4.06
N TRP A 91 14.76 6.46 -4.20
CA TRP A 91 15.46 5.83 -3.11
C TRP A 91 16.26 6.86 -2.29
N GLU A 92 16.68 6.47 -1.09
CA GLU A 92 17.45 7.35 -0.17
C GLU A 92 18.68 8.03 -0.78
N ARG A 93 19.29 7.39 -1.78
CA ARG A 93 20.44 7.94 -2.51
C ARG A 93 20.07 8.82 -3.72
N GLY A 94 18.80 9.20 -3.85
CA GLY A 94 18.29 10.04 -4.94
C GLY A 94 18.06 9.31 -6.27
N LYS A 95 18.33 8.00 -6.34
CA LYS A 95 18.03 7.20 -7.54
C LYS A 95 16.52 7.03 -7.68
N VAL A 96 15.99 7.33 -8.86
CA VAL A 96 14.57 7.13 -9.17
C VAL A 96 14.22 5.64 -9.08
N ARG A 97 13.08 5.35 -8.49
CA ARG A 97 12.53 3.99 -8.35
C ARG A 97 11.92 3.54 -9.67
N ASP A 98 12.06 2.27 -9.97
CA ASP A 98 11.39 1.75 -11.16
C ASP A 98 9.86 1.75 -10.99
N ILE A 99 9.18 1.70 -12.13
CA ILE A 99 7.73 1.85 -12.16
C ILE A 99 6.98 0.69 -11.52
N ASP A 100 7.52 -0.52 -11.57
CA ASP A 100 6.88 -1.69 -10.96
C ASP A 100 6.91 -1.62 -9.44
N HIS A 101 8.02 -1.16 -8.85
CA HIS A 101 8.08 -0.87 -7.42
C HIS A 101 7.06 0.19 -7.00
N LEU A 102 6.93 1.26 -7.80
CA LEU A 102 5.97 2.33 -7.49
C LEU A 102 4.52 1.85 -7.59
N ILE A 103 4.23 0.94 -8.53
CA ILE A 103 2.91 0.33 -8.66
C ILE A 103 2.61 -0.55 -7.44
N ASP A 104 3.54 -1.39 -7.01
CA ASP A 104 3.34 -2.27 -5.88
C ASP A 104 3.16 -1.48 -4.58
N ASP A 105 4.02 -0.49 -4.34
CA ASP A 105 3.93 0.36 -3.15
C ASP A 105 2.61 1.15 -3.11
N LEU A 106 2.18 1.74 -4.24
CA LEU A 106 0.90 2.45 -4.27
C LEU A 106 -0.28 1.50 -4.07
N THR A 107 -0.22 0.30 -4.65
CA THR A 107 -1.25 -0.73 -4.44
C THR A 107 -1.33 -1.13 -2.97
N HIS A 108 -0.19 -1.31 -2.31
CA HIS A 108 -0.10 -1.57 -0.87
C HIS A 108 -0.80 -0.49 -0.04
N GLU A 109 -0.52 0.78 -0.31
CA GLU A 109 -1.14 1.88 0.42
C GLU A 109 -2.63 2.07 0.12
N LEU A 110 -3.08 1.73 -1.10
CA LEU A 110 -4.50 1.69 -1.43
C LEU A 110 -5.24 0.59 -0.65
N ILE A 111 -4.60 -0.56 -0.40
CA ILE A 111 -5.15 -1.62 0.45
C ILE A 111 -5.31 -1.13 1.88
N HIS A 112 -4.30 -0.45 2.46
CA HIS A 112 -4.41 0.17 3.77
C HIS A 112 -5.58 1.15 3.85
N ASN A 113 -5.73 2.01 2.83
CA ASN A 113 -6.85 2.96 2.77
C ASN A 113 -8.20 2.24 2.75
N ALA A 114 -8.31 1.15 1.98
CA ALA A 114 -9.55 0.36 1.88
C ALA A 114 -9.87 -0.39 3.18
N LEU A 115 -8.88 -1.00 3.82
CA LEU A 115 -9.07 -1.71 5.09
C LEU A 115 -9.62 -0.79 6.19
N ILE A 116 -9.16 0.48 6.25
CA ILE A 116 -9.66 1.45 7.23
C ILE A 116 -11.13 1.81 7.00
N GLU A 117 -11.64 1.72 5.76
CA GLU A 117 -13.07 1.91 5.46
C GLU A 117 -13.91 0.67 5.84
N HIS A 118 -13.28 -0.49 6.11
CA HIS A 118 -14.02 -1.69 6.44
C HIS A 118 -14.62 -1.62 7.86
N PRO A 119 -15.93 -1.84 8.03
CA PRO A 119 -16.61 -1.64 9.32
C PRO A 119 -16.07 -2.51 10.44
N ARG A 120 -15.55 -3.69 10.12
CA ARG A 120 -14.96 -4.62 11.09
C ARG A 120 -13.46 -4.48 11.29
N TYR A 121 -12.79 -3.50 10.66
CA TYR A 121 -11.33 -3.41 10.69
C TYR A 121 -10.76 -3.31 12.11
N SER A 122 -11.34 -2.46 12.97
CA SER A 122 -10.89 -2.30 14.35
C SER A 122 -11.09 -3.57 15.20
N GLU A 123 -12.18 -4.30 14.96
CA GLU A 123 -12.44 -5.60 15.59
C GLU A 123 -11.46 -6.66 15.12
N ALA A 124 -11.22 -6.71 13.80
CA ALA A 124 -10.27 -7.62 13.18
C ALA A 124 -8.87 -7.48 13.77
N LEU A 125 -8.39 -6.25 13.98
CA LEU A 125 -7.08 -6.01 14.60
C LEU A 125 -7.00 -6.55 16.03
N LYS A 126 -8.06 -6.41 16.85
CA LYS A 126 -8.11 -6.98 18.20
C LYS A 126 -8.11 -8.51 18.20
N LEU A 127 -8.81 -9.13 17.25
CA LEU A 127 -8.82 -10.58 17.08
C LEU A 127 -7.46 -11.10 16.64
N LEU A 128 -6.82 -10.40 15.69
CA LEU A 128 -5.47 -10.73 15.23
C LEU A 128 -4.43 -10.61 16.35
N GLU A 129 -4.51 -9.55 17.17
CA GLU A 129 -3.66 -9.39 18.35
C GLU A 129 -3.83 -10.57 19.32
N LYS A 130 -5.06 -11.01 19.57
CA LYS A 130 -5.34 -12.18 20.42
C LYS A 130 -4.78 -13.47 19.83
N ASP A 131 -4.97 -13.69 18.53
CA ASP A 131 -4.63 -14.95 17.88
C ASP A 131 -3.12 -15.10 17.61
N TYR A 132 -2.41 -13.98 17.47
CA TYR A 132 -0.98 -13.96 17.09
C TYR A 132 -0.08 -13.28 18.13
N ALA A 133 -0.53 -13.07 19.37
CA ALA A 133 0.38 -12.60 20.42
C ALA A 133 1.57 -13.57 20.59
N PRO A 134 2.81 -13.09 20.78
CA PRO A 134 3.24 -11.70 21.01
C PRO A 134 3.75 -10.95 19.76
N GLU A 135 3.23 -11.21 18.58
CA GLU A 135 3.66 -10.52 17.38
C GLU A 135 3.46 -9.00 17.52
N PRO A 136 4.28 -8.14 16.84
CA PRO A 136 4.10 -6.69 16.91
C PRO A 136 2.86 -6.24 16.09
N PHE A 137 2.28 -5.10 16.48
CA PHE A 137 1.11 -4.49 15.82
C PHE A 137 1.26 -4.40 14.29
N ARG A 138 2.47 -4.09 13.82
CA ARG A 138 2.76 -4.01 12.39
C ARG A 138 2.51 -5.35 11.66
N THR A 139 2.79 -6.49 12.31
CA THR A 139 2.48 -7.82 11.76
C THR A 139 0.97 -7.99 11.61
N TYR A 140 0.16 -7.65 12.59
CA TYR A 140 -1.30 -7.80 12.54
C TYR A 140 -1.92 -7.04 11.37
N VAL A 141 -1.52 -5.78 11.22
CA VAL A 141 -1.98 -4.94 10.11
C VAL A 141 -1.63 -5.58 8.76
N HIS A 142 -0.39 -6.08 8.63
CA HIS A 142 0.10 -6.61 7.35
C HIS A 142 -0.41 -8.01 7.03
N ILE A 143 -0.91 -8.78 8.00
CA ILE A 143 -1.65 -10.02 7.70
C ILE A 143 -2.86 -9.71 6.79
N LEU A 144 -3.66 -8.70 7.12
CA LEU A 144 -4.81 -8.31 6.29
C LEU A 144 -4.36 -7.70 4.95
N VAL A 145 -3.35 -6.84 4.97
CA VAL A 145 -2.82 -6.21 3.75
C VAL A 145 -2.30 -7.27 2.78
N HIS A 146 -1.47 -8.21 3.25
CA HIS A 146 -0.90 -9.25 2.40
C HIS A 146 -1.95 -10.27 1.94
N ALA A 147 -2.99 -10.54 2.74
CA ALA A 147 -4.11 -11.37 2.27
C ALA A 147 -4.80 -10.74 1.05
N VAL A 148 -5.07 -9.44 1.06
CA VAL A 148 -5.61 -8.74 -0.12
C VAL A 148 -4.59 -8.70 -1.27
N HIS A 149 -3.30 -8.45 -0.97
CA HIS A 149 -2.22 -8.42 -1.96
C HIS A 149 -2.13 -9.73 -2.75
N VAL A 150 -2.17 -10.91 -2.07
CA VAL A 150 -2.14 -12.21 -2.76
C VAL A 150 -3.23 -12.30 -3.81
N LEU A 151 -4.46 -11.87 -3.49
CA LEU A 151 -5.59 -11.92 -4.42
C LEU A 151 -5.41 -10.98 -5.61
N ILE A 152 -4.83 -9.78 -5.38
CA ILE A 152 -4.49 -8.85 -6.45
C ILE A 152 -3.35 -9.38 -7.33
N TYR A 153 -2.29 -9.94 -6.73
CA TYR A 153 -1.17 -10.52 -7.49
C TYR A 153 -1.63 -11.67 -8.39
N LYS A 154 -2.41 -12.60 -7.85
CA LYS A 154 -2.95 -13.73 -8.62
C LYS A 154 -3.73 -13.30 -9.87
N THR A 155 -4.45 -12.17 -9.80
CA THR A 155 -5.33 -11.74 -10.88
C THR A 155 -4.73 -10.68 -11.81
N LYS A 156 -3.75 -9.88 -11.37
CA LYS A 156 -3.28 -8.68 -12.08
C LYS A 156 -1.78 -8.57 -12.30
N ARG A 157 -0.96 -9.18 -11.42
CA ARG A 157 0.49 -8.95 -11.43
C ARG A 157 1.32 -10.22 -11.67
N GLY A 158 0.72 -11.40 -11.45
CA GLY A 158 1.38 -12.69 -11.59
C GLY A 158 2.19 -13.11 -10.34
N GLU A 159 2.45 -14.42 -10.26
CA GLU A 159 3.10 -15.04 -9.11
C GLU A 159 4.55 -14.55 -8.92
N HIS A 160 5.31 -14.34 -9.99
CA HIS A 160 6.68 -13.85 -9.92
C HIS A 160 6.79 -12.51 -9.19
N ARG A 161 5.77 -11.66 -9.29
CA ARG A 161 5.74 -10.37 -8.62
C ARG A 161 5.44 -10.51 -7.14
N MET A 162 4.57 -11.46 -6.79
CA MET A 162 4.32 -11.84 -5.40
C MET A 162 5.57 -12.41 -4.74
N GLU A 163 6.28 -13.32 -5.40
CA GLU A 163 7.52 -13.89 -4.89
C GLU A 163 8.59 -12.81 -4.63
N TRP A 164 8.70 -11.85 -5.54
CA TRP A 164 9.60 -10.72 -5.36
C TRP A 164 9.24 -9.88 -4.12
N ASP A 165 7.95 -9.59 -3.88
CA ASP A 165 7.49 -8.83 -2.71
C ASP A 165 7.74 -9.59 -1.41
N ILE A 166 7.50 -10.91 -1.40
CA ILE A 166 7.83 -11.81 -0.29
C ILE A 166 9.34 -11.76 0.00
N GLN A 167 10.17 -11.85 -1.04
CA GLN A 167 11.63 -11.81 -0.88
C GLN A 167 12.10 -10.45 -0.34
N LYS A 168 11.55 -9.34 -0.84
CA LYS A 168 11.81 -7.99 -0.34
C LYS A 168 11.43 -7.86 1.15
N ALA A 169 10.33 -8.46 1.56
CA ALA A 169 9.84 -8.43 2.93
C ALA A 169 10.80 -9.09 3.94
N GLN A 170 11.69 -10.01 3.51
CA GLN A 170 12.63 -10.70 4.39
C GLN A 170 13.58 -9.73 5.15
N SER A 171 13.82 -8.55 4.63
CA SER A 171 14.60 -7.50 5.31
C SER A 171 13.84 -6.79 6.43
N ASN A 172 12.52 -7.06 6.59
CA ASN A 172 11.65 -6.43 7.58
C ASN A 172 10.81 -7.50 8.29
N GLN A 173 11.30 -7.93 9.46
CA GLN A 173 10.76 -9.06 10.21
C GLN A 173 9.23 -9.04 10.38
N PRO A 174 8.54 -7.94 10.78
CA PRO A 174 7.09 -7.90 10.85
C PRO A 174 6.36 -8.19 9.54
N TYR A 175 6.92 -7.76 8.40
CA TYR A 175 6.35 -8.03 7.07
C TYR A 175 6.59 -9.47 6.63
N ALA A 176 7.81 -9.97 6.83
CA ALA A 176 8.15 -11.37 6.55
C ALA A 176 7.21 -12.31 7.31
N ARG A 177 7.02 -12.03 8.61
CA ARG A 177 6.14 -12.81 9.46
C ARG A 177 4.66 -12.77 9.01
N ALA A 178 4.18 -11.62 8.61
CA ALA A 178 2.83 -11.50 8.06
C ALA A 178 2.66 -12.31 6.76
N TRP A 179 3.66 -12.30 5.86
CA TRP A 179 3.67 -13.15 4.66
C TRP A 179 3.64 -14.64 4.98
N GLU A 180 4.45 -15.11 5.95
CA GLU A 180 4.45 -16.52 6.40
C GLU A 180 3.06 -16.96 6.86
N ILE A 181 2.39 -16.12 7.66
CA ILE A 181 1.05 -16.41 8.16
C ILE A 181 0.05 -16.51 7.00
N VAL A 182 0.08 -15.54 6.07
CA VAL A 182 -0.83 -15.52 4.92
C VAL A 182 -0.61 -16.72 3.98
N GLN A 183 0.65 -17.10 3.75
CA GLN A 183 0.96 -18.28 2.94
C GLN A 183 0.49 -19.58 3.60
N LYS A 184 0.63 -19.68 4.93
CA LYS A 184 0.24 -20.86 5.68
C LYS A 184 -1.27 -21.03 5.81
N GLU A 185 -2.00 -19.96 6.07
CA GLU A 185 -3.43 -20.03 6.39
C GLU A 185 -4.34 -19.83 5.18
N GLY A 186 -3.84 -19.14 4.17
CA GLY A 186 -4.57 -18.79 2.95
C GLY A 186 -5.30 -17.45 3.07
N PRO A 187 -5.21 -16.60 2.02
CA PRO A 187 -5.72 -15.23 2.06
C PRO A 187 -7.25 -15.17 2.23
N GLU A 188 -7.99 -16.05 1.57
CA GLU A 188 -9.45 -16.09 1.65
C GLU A 188 -9.93 -16.42 3.06
N LYS A 189 -9.31 -17.42 3.72
CA LYS A 189 -9.65 -17.82 5.10
C LYS A 189 -9.36 -16.70 6.09
N ILE A 190 -8.24 -15.99 5.93
CA ILE A 190 -7.89 -14.84 6.77
C ILE A 190 -8.96 -13.75 6.63
N LEU A 191 -9.29 -13.36 5.41
CA LEU A 191 -10.28 -12.31 5.19
C LEU A 191 -11.67 -12.70 5.72
N GLU A 192 -12.09 -13.94 5.50
CA GLU A 192 -13.34 -14.45 6.04
C GLU A 192 -13.36 -14.46 7.56
N LYS A 193 -12.31 -14.99 8.21
CA LYS A 193 -12.20 -15.09 9.67
C LYS A 193 -12.25 -13.73 10.37
N TYR A 194 -11.51 -12.75 9.88
CA TYR A 194 -11.34 -11.47 10.56
C TYR A 194 -12.26 -10.36 10.06
N LEU A 195 -12.57 -10.35 8.78
CA LEU A 195 -13.44 -9.32 8.19
C LEU A 195 -14.87 -9.82 7.91
N GLY A 196 -15.08 -11.14 7.95
CA GLY A 196 -16.37 -11.77 7.69
C GLY A 196 -16.57 -12.14 6.23
N SER A 197 -17.53 -13.01 5.99
CA SER A 197 -17.93 -13.42 4.63
C SER A 197 -18.48 -12.22 3.87
N LYS A 198 -18.25 -12.19 2.57
CA LYS A 198 -18.94 -11.26 1.68
C LYS A 198 -20.43 -11.56 1.71
N ASN A 199 -21.26 -10.63 2.12
CA ASN A 199 -22.70 -10.67 1.91
C ASN A 199 -23.04 -10.45 0.44
#